data_a9a5bdcca1f136b6369f9ce528218cc4
#
_entry.id   a9a5bdcca1f136b6369f9ce528218cc4
#
_cell.length_a   1.000
_cell.length_b   1.000
_cell.length_c   1.000
_cell.angle_alpha   90.00
_cell.angle_beta   90.00
_cell.angle_gamma   90.00
#
_symmetry.space_group_name_H-M   'P 1'
#
loop_
_entity.id
_entity.type
_entity.pdbx_description
1 polymer ?
#
loop_
_entity_poly.entity_id
_entity_poly.type
_entity_poly.pdbx_seq_one_letter_code
_entity_poly.pdbx_strand_id
1 'polypeptide(L)'
;MGDMVGSRQKFLILLLLFTMTISLSSCGNSEPPTTTIEEQLKYHKEDSAEGRSARILKCLSEGDKETLKDMFSPKAKRRKRLDKEIDKAMEFFEGKVEKYFTDIDGGDEIEVDKGKTTFYSKSLLIRKIQTDEGKTYTIFGLYYRVNDKDPESIGLRYLSIFDITGREYITGSPSVDIGN
;
A
#
# COMPACT_ATOMS: atom_id res chain seq x y z
N MET A 1 64.17 -27.42 -21.89
CA MET A 1 63.91 -26.43 -20.82
C MET A 1 63.08 -25.33 -21.41
N GLY A 2 61.77 -25.56 -21.62
CA GLY A 2 60.96 -24.63 -22.36
C GLY A 2 59.49 -25.02 -22.42
N ASP A 3 58.76 -25.31 -21.30
CA ASP A 3 57.29 -25.48 -21.34
C ASP A 3 56.55 -25.14 -20.03
N MET A 4 57.27 -24.55 -19.05
CA MET A 4 56.62 -24.20 -17.77
C MET A 4 56.06 -22.78 -17.68
N VAL A 5 56.35 -21.91 -18.64
CA VAL A 5 55.89 -20.50 -18.62
C VAL A 5 54.47 -20.38 -19.23
N GLY A 6 54.16 -21.21 -20.21
CA GLY A 6 52.85 -21.18 -20.89
C GLY A 6 51.66 -21.63 -20.02
N SER A 7 51.90 -22.54 -19.07
CA SER A 7 50.88 -23.11 -18.21
C SER A 7 50.39 -22.12 -17.12
N ARG A 8 51.33 -21.37 -16.53
CA ARG A 8 51.00 -20.37 -15.50
C ARG A 8 50.23 -19.18 -16.06
N GLN A 9 50.53 -18.76 -17.27
CA GLN A 9 49.87 -17.64 -17.92
C GLN A 9 48.42 -18.00 -18.34
N LYS A 10 48.19 -19.22 -18.81
CA LYS A 10 46.84 -19.73 -19.13
C LYS A 10 45.99 -19.90 -17.88
N PHE A 11 46.57 -20.28 -16.74
CA PHE A 11 45.87 -20.42 -15.48
C PHE A 11 45.48 -19.05 -14.89
N LEU A 12 46.35 -18.05 -15.04
CA LEU A 12 46.06 -16.68 -14.60
C LEU A 12 44.93 -16.01 -15.43
N ILE A 13 44.91 -16.25 -16.74
CA ILE A 13 43.87 -15.75 -17.65
C ILE A 13 42.53 -16.44 -17.34
N LEU A 14 42.53 -17.74 -17.05
CA LEU A 14 41.33 -18.48 -16.68
C LEU A 14 40.77 -18.03 -15.33
N LEU A 15 41.65 -17.70 -14.35
CA LEU A 15 41.25 -17.19 -13.05
C LEU A 15 40.65 -15.75 -13.15
N LEU A 16 41.23 -14.91 -14.03
CA LEU A 16 40.73 -13.54 -14.29
C LEU A 16 39.39 -13.55 -15.03
N LEU A 17 39.12 -14.50 -15.91
CA LEU A 17 37.83 -14.65 -16.57
C LEU A 17 36.77 -15.20 -15.63
N PHE A 18 37.13 -16.01 -14.64
CA PHE A 18 36.18 -16.52 -13.64
C PHE A 18 35.74 -15.44 -12.61
N THR A 19 36.60 -14.47 -12.32
CA THR A 19 36.27 -13.36 -11.41
C THR A 19 35.40 -12.28 -12.04
N MET A 20 35.34 -12.17 -13.37
CA MET A 20 34.48 -11.19 -14.07
C MET A 20 33.05 -11.67 -14.26
N THR A 21 32.72 -12.94 -14.06
CA THR A 21 31.36 -13.45 -14.23
C THR A 21 30.47 -13.33 -12.99
N ILE A 22 31.01 -12.84 -11.84
CA ILE A 22 30.25 -12.74 -10.59
C ILE A 22 29.64 -11.34 -10.37
N SER A 23 29.91 -10.37 -11.26
CA SER A 23 29.48 -8.97 -11.07
C SER A 23 28.24 -8.55 -11.86
N LEU A 24 27.49 -9.47 -12.48
CA LEU A 24 26.29 -9.15 -13.27
C LEU A 24 25.02 -9.79 -12.75
N SER A 25 24.93 -10.01 -11.46
CA SER A 25 23.68 -10.52 -10.86
C SER A 25 23.35 -9.77 -9.60
N SER A 26 22.90 -8.54 -9.71
CA SER A 26 22.02 -7.94 -8.70
C SER A 26 21.48 -6.57 -9.15
N CYS A 27 20.81 -6.52 -10.30
CA CYS A 27 19.63 -5.69 -10.38
C CYS A 27 18.46 -6.61 -10.03
N GLY A 28 18.45 -7.14 -8.83
CA GLY A 28 17.26 -7.70 -8.25
C GLY A 28 16.29 -6.54 -8.06
N ASN A 29 15.15 -6.58 -8.73
CA ASN A 29 13.95 -5.94 -8.23
C ASN A 29 13.71 -6.54 -6.84
N SER A 30 14.34 -5.98 -5.81
CA SER A 30 14.01 -6.29 -4.43
C SER A 30 12.60 -5.76 -4.25
N GLU A 31 11.63 -6.66 -4.29
CA GLU A 31 10.28 -6.30 -3.86
C GLU A 31 10.43 -5.65 -2.49
N PRO A 32 9.81 -4.48 -2.27
CA PRO A 32 9.85 -3.84 -0.96
C PRO A 32 9.33 -4.85 0.09
N PRO A 33 9.82 -4.79 1.32
CA PRO A 33 9.46 -5.76 2.34
C PRO A 33 7.95 -5.77 2.55
N THR A 34 7.34 -6.95 2.48
CA THR A 34 5.95 -7.16 2.87
C THR A 34 5.85 -7.01 4.39
N THR A 35 4.76 -6.40 4.85
CA THR A 35 4.51 -6.18 6.26
C THR A 35 3.17 -6.81 6.68
N THR A 36 3.03 -7.12 7.96
CA THR A 36 1.77 -7.58 8.55
C THR A 36 1.01 -6.41 9.19
N ILE A 37 -0.31 -6.60 9.39
CA ILE A 37 -1.14 -5.60 10.08
C ILE A 37 -0.63 -5.33 11.49
N GLU A 38 -0.28 -6.39 12.23
CA GLU A 38 0.18 -6.33 13.62
C GLU A 38 1.50 -5.55 13.74
N GLU A 39 2.44 -5.78 12.82
CA GLU A 39 3.70 -5.04 12.80
C GLU A 39 3.46 -3.56 12.58
N GLN A 40 2.62 -3.20 11.62
CA GLN A 40 2.33 -1.80 11.33
C GLN A 40 1.63 -1.11 12.49
N LEU A 41 0.62 -1.72 13.10
CA LEU A 41 -0.07 -1.16 14.27
C LEU A 41 0.83 -1.04 15.50
N LYS A 42 1.85 -1.88 15.62
CA LYS A 42 2.82 -1.81 16.72
C LYS A 42 3.82 -0.66 16.56
N TYR A 43 4.26 -0.38 15.33
CA TYR A 43 5.37 0.53 15.10
C TYR A 43 4.94 1.91 14.58
N HIS A 44 3.71 2.05 14.09
CA HIS A 44 3.22 3.29 13.50
C HIS A 44 2.06 3.89 14.30
N LYS A 45 2.07 5.23 14.41
CA LYS A 45 0.97 5.95 15.04
C LYS A 45 -0.30 5.81 14.20
N GLU A 46 -1.45 5.80 14.85
CA GLU A 46 -2.76 5.66 14.18
C GLU A 46 -3.02 6.73 13.11
N ASP A 47 -2.45 7.91 13.26
CA ASP A 47 -2.60 9.04 12.34
C ASP A 47 -1.55 9.07 11.23
N SER A 48 -0.58 8.15 11.21
CA SER A 48 0.34 7.96 10.08
C SER A 48 -0.37 7.29 8.91
N ALA A 49 0.22 7.34 7.71
CA ALA A 49 -0.33 6.67 6.54
C ALA A 49 -0.35 5.15 6.73
N GLU A 50 0.74 4.61 7.28
CA GLU A 50 0.91 3.19 7.57
C GLU A 50 -0.09 2.70 8.62
N GLY A 51 -0.23 3.43 9.73
CA GLY A 51 -1.17 3.09 10.80
C GLY A 51 -2.62 3.12 10.31
N ARG A 52 -2.98 4.10 9.49
CA ARG A 52 -4.33 4.15 8.87
C ARG A 52 -4.56 3.02 7.88
N SER A 53 -3.57 2.72 7.04
CA SER A 53 -3.65 1.59 6.09
C SER A 53 -3.86 0.28 6.83
N ALA A 54 -3.06 0.01 7.88
CA ALA A 54 -3.19 -1.18 8.71
C ALA A 54 -4.57 -1.26 9.39
N ARG A 55 -5.09 -0.12 9.88
CA ARG A 55 -6.41 -0.07 10.52
C ARG A 55 -7.55 -0.34 9.54
N ILE A 56 -7.49 0.23 8.32
CA ILE A 56 -8.46 -0.08 7.25
C ILE A 56 -8.45 -1.58 6.94
N LEU A 57 -7.26 -2.14 6.71
CA LEU A 57 -7.12 -3.56 6.40
C LEU A 57 -7.62 -4.46 7.54
N LYS A 58 -7.35 -4.07 8.79
CA LYS A 58 -7.89 -4.78 9.96
C LYS A 58 -9.40 -4.79 9.96
N CYS A 59 -10.03 -3.63 9.77
CA CYS A 59 -11.50 -3.52 9.72
C CYS A 59 -12.09 -4.41 8.62
N LEU A 60 -11.49 -4.42 7.41
CA LEU A 60 -11.95 -5.26 6.31
C LEU A 60 -11.77 -6.76 6.63
N SER A 61 -10.63 -7.16 7.18
CA SER A 61 -10.34 -8.56 7.55
C SER A 61 -11.24 -9.11 8.67
N GLU A 62 -11.64 -8.25 9.61
CA GLU A 62 -12.42 -8.62 10.79
C GLU A 62 -13.92 -8.34 10.62
N GLY A 63 -14.33 -7.67 9.53
CA GLY A 63 -15.71 -7.24 9.32
C GLY A 63 -16.16 -6.13 10.26
N ASP A 64 -15.22 -5.33 10.80
CA ASP A 64 -15.49 -4.24 11.75
C ASP A 64 -15.97 -2.98 11.02
N LYS A 65 -17.27 -2.98 10.72
CA LYS A 65 -17.96 -1.91 10.01
C LYS A 65 -17.96 -0.59 10.77
N GLU A 66 -18.15 -0.66 12.08
CA GLU A 66 -18.28 0.53 12.93
C GLU A 66 -16.96 1.29 13.02
N THR A 67 -15.85 0.59 13.25
CA THR A 67 -14.52 1.20 13.27
C THR A 67 -14.16 1.75 11.90
N LEU A 68 -14.46 1.04 10.79
CA LEU A 68 -14.23 1.56 9.45
C LEU A 68 -15.06 2.83 9.19
N LYS A 69 -16.34 2.83 9.57
CA LYS A 69 -17.22 4.01 9.45
C LYS A 69 -16.69 5.19 10.24
N ASP A 70 -16.15 4.96 11.44
CA ASP A 70 -15.61 6.02 12.28
C ASP A 70 -14.38 6.71 11.70
N MET A 71 -13.65 6.07 10.83
CA MET A 71 -12.54 6.71 10.10
C MET A 71 -13.01 7.75 9.06
N PHE A 72 -14.26 7.65 8.59
CA PHE A 72 -14.80 8.59 7.62
C PHE A 72 -15.07 9.97 8.23
N SER A 73 -14.93 11.01 7.40
CA SER A 73 -15.21 12.39 7.81
C SER A 73 -16.68 12.57 8.24
N PRO A 74 -16.99 13.54 9.13
CA PRO A 74 -18.37 13.86 9.51
C PRO A 74 -19.26 14.08 8.29
N LYS A 75 -18.75 14.74 7.25
CA LYS A 75 -19.48 14.99 6.00
C LYS A 75 -19.80 13.70 5.25
N ALA A 76 -18.85 12.75 5.17
CA ALA A 76 -19.08 11.45 4.55
C ALA A 76 -20.09 10.61 5.36
N LYS A 77 -20.00 10.62 6.70
CA LYS A 77 -20.91 9.87 7.59
C LYS A 77 -22.39 10.30 7.46
N ARG A 78 -22.67 11.53 7.03
CA ARG A 78 -24.06 11.98 6.80
C ARG A 78 -24.68 11.49 5.49
N ARG A 79 -23.91 10.80 4.65
CA ARG A 79 -24.41 10.24 3.38
C ARG A 79 -25.27 9.01 3.66
N LYS A 80 -26.53 9.03 3.20
CA LYS A 80 -27.49 7.94 3.40
C LYS A 80 -27.04 6.58 2.84
N ARG A 81 -26.05 6.57 1.92
CA ARG A 81 -25.56 5.36 1.27
C ARG A 81 -24.33 4.76 1.93
N LEU A 82 -23.65 5.49 2.83
CA LEU A 82 -22.37 5.07 3.38
C LEU A 82 -22.44 3.68 4.02
N ASP A 83 -23.47 3.41 4.83
CA ASP A 83 -23.62 2.11 5.48
C ASP A 83 -23.75 0.96 4.46
N LYS A 84 -24.55 1.16 3.40
CA LYS A 84 -24.69 0.17 2.32
C LYS A 84 -23.41 -0.01 1.51
N GLU A 85 -22.65 1.06 1.33
CA GLU A 85 -21.35 1.02 0.64
C GLU A 85 -20.32 0.23 1.47
N ILE A 86 -20.31 0.44 2.80
CA ILE A 86 -19.48 -0.34 3.73
C ILE A 86 -19.91 -1.81 3.74
N ASP A 87 -21.21 -2.10 3.81
CA ASP A 87 -21.71 -3.48 3.76
C ASP A 87 -21.22 -4.21 2.50
N LYS A 88 -21.35 -3.58 1.34
CA LYS A 88 -20.86 -4.13 0.07
C LYS A 88 -19.34 -4.35 0.07
N ALA A 89 -18.58 -3.44 0.68
CA ALA A 89 -17.13 -3.58 0.76
C ALA A 89 -16.72 -4.77 1.64
N MET A 90 -17.43 -4.99 2.77
CA MET A 90 -17.20 -6.15 3.62
C MET A 90 -17.56 -7.47 2.93
N GLU A 91 -18.63 -7.48 2.11
CA GLU A 91 -19.00 -8.64 1.30
C GLU A 91 -18.03 -8.89 0.14
N PHE A 92 -17.44 -7.82 -0.42
CA PHE A 92 -16.51 -7.89 -1.54
C PHE A 92 -15.10 -8.33 -1.13
N PHE A 93 -14.68 -7.98 0.09
CA PHE A 93 -13.35 -8.28 0.60
C PHE A 93 -13.33 -9.65 1.29
N GLU A 94 -12.79 -10.65 0.60
CA GLU A 94 -12.77 -12.04 1.07
C GLU A 94 -11.45 -12.39 1.76
N GLY A 95 -11.53 -13.03 2.93
CA GLY A 95 -10.41 -13.57 3.68
C GLY A 95 -9.72 -12.57 4.61
N LYS A 96 -8.70 -13.05 5.33
CA LYS A 96 -7.88 -12.25 6.24
C LYS A 96 -6.58 -11.86 5.55
N VAL A 97 -6.16 -10.62 5.76
CA VAL A 97 -4.90 -10.11 5.20
C VAL A 97 -3.71 -10.83 5.82
N GLU A 98 -2.88 -11.44 4.98
CA GLU A 98 -1.61 -12.05 5.38
C GLU A 98 -0.45 -11.08 5.20
N LYS A 99 -0.42 -10.37 4.05
CA LYS A 99 0.64 -9.41 3.73
C LYS A 99 0.16 -8.35 2.75
N TYR A 100 0.83 -7.20 2.74
CA TYR A 100 0.52 -6.09 1.85
C TYR A 100 1.69 -5.12 1.74
N PHE A 101 1.57 -4.16 0.81
CA PHE A 101 2.45 -3.00 0.68
C PHE A 101 1.67 -1.71 0.87
N THR A 102 2.16 -0.83 1.72
CA THR A 102 1.71 0.56 1.75
C THR A 102 2.66 1.38 0.90
N ASP A 103 2.13 2.00 -0.15
CA ASP A 103 2.88 3.00 -0.90
C ASP A 103 2.67 4.35 -0.22
N ILE A 104 3.74 4.88 0.35
CA ILE A 104 3.71 6.16 1.07
C ILE A 104 3.67 7.33 0.07
N ASP A 105 4.01 7.07 -1.20
CA ASP A 105 4.12 8.08 -2.27
C ASP A 105 2.79 8.40 -2.95
N GLY A 106 1.67 8.10 -2.32
CA GLY A 106 0.32 8.37 -2.87
C GLY A 106 0.02 9.85 -3.16
N GLY A 107 0.98 10.73 -2.90
CA GLY A 107 0.86 12.17 -3.12
C GLY A 107 0.18 12.90 -1.95
N ASP A 108 0.83 13.96 -1.52
CA ASP A 108 0.32 14.90 -0.52
C ASP A 108 0.00 16.23 -1.21
N GLU A 109 -1.12 16.83 -0.86
CA GLU A 109 -1.46 18.20 -1.27
C GLU A 109 -1.52 19.07 -0.02
N ILE A 110 -0.73 20.13 0.00
CA ILE A 110 -0.59 21.03 1.15
C ILE A 110 -0.75 22.47 0.69
N GLU A 111 -1.69 23.21 1.29
CA GLU A 111 -1.80 24.67 1.16
C GLU A 111 -1.33 25.32 2.48
N VAL A 112 -0.53 26.38 2.36
CA VAL A 112 -0.05 27.18 3.49
C VAL A 112 -0.41 28.64 3.27
N ASP A 113 -1.09 29.26 4.23
CA ASP A 113 -1.34 30.71 4.27
C ASP A 113 -0.68 31.30 5.52
N LYS A 114 0.14 32.35 5.32
CA LYS A 114 0.85 33.07 6.40
C LYS A 114 1.59 32.16 7.38
N GLY A 115 2.19 31.06 6.88
CA GLY A 115 2.93 30.10 7.70
C GLY A 115 2.07 29.08 8.45
N LYS A 116 0.75 29.08 8.25
CA LYS A 116 -0.17 28.08 8.81
C LYS A 116 -0.68 27.17 7.69
N THR A 117 -0.64 25.86 7.92
CA THR A 117 -1.27 24.88 7.02
C THR A 117 -2.79 25.06 7.09
N THR A 118 -3.41 25.39 5.96
CA THR A 118 -4.87 25.61 5.82
C THR A 118 -5.57 24.45 5.14
N PHE A 119 -4.81 23.66 4.36
CA PHE A 119 -5.27 22.43 3.75
C PHE A 119 -4.16 21.38 3.75
N TYR A 120 -4.51 20.14 4.05
CA TYR A 120 -3.62 18.98 3.90
C TYR A 120 -4.44 17.72 3.58
N SER A 121 -4.25 17.21 2.39
CA SER A 121 -4.77 15.91 1.98
C SER A 121 -3.65 14.90 1.75
N LYS A 122 -3.99 13.62 1.91
CA LYS A 122 -3.09 12.51 1.63
C LYS A 122 -3.82 11.41 0.90
N SER A 123 -3.28 11.00 -0.23
CA SER A 123 -3.71 9.80 -0.93
C SER A 123 -3.20 8.55 -0.20
N LEU A 124 -4.04 7.54 -0.11
CA LEU A 124 -3.68 6.22 0.38
C LEU A 124 -3.60 5.28 -0.82
N LEU A 125 -2.52 4.54 -0.91
CA LEU A 125 -2.35 3.48 -1.89
C LEU A 125 -1.80 2.24 -1.17
N ILE A 126 -2.64 1.21 -1.05
CA ILE A 126 -2.28 -0.06 -0.46
C ILE A 126 -2.32 -1.11 -1.57
N ARG A 127 -1.17 -1.72 -1.87
CA ARG A 127 -1.02 -2.63 -3.01
C ARG A 127 -0.71 -4.05 -2.59
N LYS A 128 -0.97 -5.00 -3.51
CA LYS A 128 -0.64 -6.41 -3.34
C LYS A 128 -1.13 -6.96 -2.00
N ILE A 129 -2.34 -6.57 -1.60
CA ILE A 129 -2.98 -7.08 -0.38
C ILE A 129 -3.36 -8.53 -0.66
N GLN A 130 -2.67 -9.46 -0.01
CA GLN A 130 -2.92 -10.90 -0.16
C GLN A 130 -3.68 -11.42 1.05
N THR A 131 -4.69 -12.26 0.80
CA THR A 131 -5.51 -12.86 1.84
C THR A 131 -5.34 -14.38 1.87
N ASP A 132 -5.70 -14.99 3.02
CA ASP A 132 -5.68 -16.44 3.25
C ASP A 132 -6.65 -17.21 2.33
N GLU A 133 -7.63 -16.54 1.71
CA GLU A 133 -8.50 -17.07 0.67
C GLU A 133 -7.90 -17.01 -0.75
N GLY A 134 -6.62 -16.63 -0.86
CA GLY A 134 -5.91 -16.53 -2.13
C GLY A 134 -6.32 -15.35 -3.01
N LYS A 135 -7.01 -14.37 -2.46
CA LYS A 135 -7.36 -13.14 -3.14
C LYS A 135 -6.21 -12.13 -3.09
N THR A 136 -6.20 -11.25 -4.08
CA THR A 136 -5.26 -10.13 -4.14
C THR A 136 -6.01 -8.84 -4.42
N TYR A 137 -5.85 -7.85 -3.55
CA TYR A 137 -6.52 -6.56 -3.66
C TYR A 137 -5.54 -5.40 -3.80
N THR A 138 -6.05 -4.28 -4.31
CA THR A 138 -5.44 -2.94 -4.23
C THR A 138 -6.49 -1.97 -3.73
N ILE A 139 -6.11 -1.09 -2.80
CA ILE A 139 -7.00 -0.07 -2.24
C ILE A 139 -6.43 1.31 -2.51
N PHE A 140 -7.29 2.19 -3.04
CA PHE A 140 -7.06 3.63 -3.12
C PHE A 140 -7.96 4.34 -2.13
N GLY A 141 -7.48 5.44 -1.56
CA GLY A 141 -8.28 6.29 -0.71
C GLY A 141 -7.75 7.71 -0.64
N LEU A 142 -8.57 8.61 -0.11
CA LEU A 142 -8.21 9.99 0.13
C LEU A 142 -8.57 10.38 1.57
N TYR A 143 -7.63 10.96 2.26
CA TYR A 143 -7.77 11.39 3.64
C TYR A 143 -7.42 12.88 3.78
N TYR A 144 -8.29 13.67 4.41
CA TYR A 144 -8.02 15.06 4.75
C TYR A 144 -7.58 15.17 6.21
N ARG A 145 -6.40 15.75 6.44
CA ARG A 145 -5.87 16.02 7.79
C ARG A 145 -6.19 17.43 8.28
N VAL A 146 -6.19 18.37 7.34
CA VAL A 146 -6.51 19.77 7.59
C VAL A 146 -7.39 20.27 6.46
N ASN A 147 -8.45 20.97 6.77
CA ASN A 147 -9.25 21.71 5.80
C ASN A 147 -9.97 22.86 6.53
N ASP A 148 -9.32 24.02 6.60
CA ASP A 148 -9.88 25.20 7.29
C ASP A 148 -11.15 25.73 6.61
N LYS A 149 -11.31 25.49 5.30
CA LYS A 149 -12.52 25.91 4.54
C LYS A 149 -13.73 24.98 4.76
N ASP A 150 -13.47 23.69 5.06
CA ASP A 150 -14.52 22.68 5.28
C ASP A 150 -14.06 21.67 6.37
N PRO A 151 -14.04 22.05 7.65
CA PRO A 151 -13.57 21.19 8.74
C PRO A 151 -14.34 19.86 8.85
N GLU A 152 -15.60 19.80 8.42
CA GLU A 152 -16.41 18.59 8.43
C GLU A 152 -15.94 17.55 7.39
N SER A 153 -15.06 17.95 6.47
CA SER A 153 -14.44 17.05 5.52
C SER A 153 -13.20 16.34 6.06
N ILE A 154 -12.67 16.72 7.24
CA ILE A 154 -11.50 16.10 7.85
C ILE A 154 -11.81 14.64 8.20
N GLY A 155 -10.93 13.70 7.78
CA GLY A 155 -11.12 12.27 7.89
C GLY A 155 -11.04 11.58 6.52
N LEU A 156 -11.38 10.31 6.49
CA LEU A 156 -11.45 9.54 5.26
C LEU A 156 -12.58 10.06 4.37
N ARG A 157 -12.27 10.32 3.10
CA ARG A 157 -13.22 10.85 2.12
C ARG A 157 -13.86 9.73 1.31
N TYR A 158 -13.02 8.86 0.80
CA TYR A 158 -13.46 7.67 0.06
C TYR A 158 -12.40 6.57 0.12
N LEU A 159 -12.84 5.34 -0.17
CA LEU A 159 -12.01 4.18 -0.49
C LEU A 159 -12.55 3.53 -1.75
N SER A 160 -11.64 3.05 -2.61
CA SER A 160 -11.94 2.19 -3.75
C SER A 160 -11.13 0.91 -3.60
N ILE A 161 -11.80 -0.23 -3.57
CA ILE A 161 -11.20 -1.56 -3.40
C ILE A 161 -11.31 -2.31 -4.72
N PHE A 162 -10.19 -2.79 -5.24
CA PHE A 162 -10.10 -3.52 -6.51
C PHE A 162 -9.64 -4.95 -6.25
N ASP A 163 -10.38 -5.93 -6.75
CA ASP A 163 -9.91 -7.33 -6.83
C ASP A 163 -9.03 -7.49 -8.06
N ILE A 164 -7.73 -7.71 -7.83
CA ILE A 164 -6.74 -7.92 -8.88
C ILE A 164 -6.24 -9.38 -8.91
N THR A 165 -6.98 -10.31 -8.34
CA THR A 165 -6.62 -11.75 -8.30
C THR A 165 -6.36 -12.27 -9.72
N GLY A 166 -5.14 -12.80 -9.92
CA GLY A 166 -4.71 -13.29 -11.25
C GLY A 166 -4.48 -12.19 -12.29
N ARG A 167 -4.37 -10.92 -11.90
CA ARG A 167 -4.16 -9.77 -12.78
C ARG A 167 -2.93 -8.97 -12.37
N GLU A 168 -2.31 -8.33 -13.33
CA GLU A 168 -1.16 -7.44 -13.09
C GLU A 168 -1.60 -5.98 -12.86
N TYR A 169 -2.74 -5.57 -13.44
CA TYR A 169 -3.23 -4.19 -13.43
C TYR A 169 -4.67 -4.11 -12.96
N ILE A 170 -5.04 -2.94 -12.41
CA ILE A 170 -6.40 -2.65 -11.92
C ILE A 170 -7.42 -2.37 -13.04
N THR A 171 -6.96 -2.09 -14.26
CA THR A 171 -7.85 -1.76 -15.38
C THR A 171 -8.80 -2.90 -15.69
N GLY A 172 -10.11 -2.63 -15.59
CA GLY A 172 -11.17 -3.64 -15.81
C GLY A 172 -11.30 -4.67 -14.68
N SER A 173 -10.67 -4.44 -13.53
CA SER A 173 -10.84 -5.28 -12.33
C SER A 173 -12.20 -5.00 -11.67
N PRO A 174 -12.84 -6.02 -11.07
CA PRO A 174 -13.98 -5.81 -10.19
C PRO A 174 -13.62 -4.84 -9.07
N SER A 175 -14.54 -3.96 -8.70
CA SER A 175 -14.29 -2.98 -7.64
C SER A 175 -15.54 -2.63 -6.85
N VAL A 176 -15.32 -2.11 -5.65
CA VAL A 176 -16.33 -1.48 -4.81
C VAL A 176 -15.81 -0.17 -4.28
N ASP A 177 -16.69 0.83 -4.22
CA ASP A 177 -16.39 2.17 -3.73
C ASP A 177 -17.18 2.49 -2.46
N ILE A 178 -16.53 3.18 -1.53
CA ILE A 178 -17.11 3.68 -0.28
C ILE A 178 -16.86 5.19 -0.21
N GLY A 179 -17.89 5.98 0.03
CA GLY A 179 -17.74 7.42 0.26
C GLY A 179 -17.63 8.27 -1.02
N ASN A 180 -17.86 7.71 -2.18
CA ASN A 180 -17.80 8.40 -3.49
C ASN A 180 -19.13 9.12 -3.84
#